data_9d784fd292e35479b46f02f42c965620
#
_entry.id   9d784fd292e35479b46f02f42c965620
#
_cell.length_a   1.000
_cell.length_b   1.000
_cell.length_c   1.000
_cell.angle_alpha   90.00
_cell.angle_beta   90.00
_cell.angle_gamma   90.00
#
_symmetry.space_group_name_H-M   'P 1'
#
loop_
_entity.id
_entity.type
_entity.pdbx_description
1 polymer ?
#
loop_
_entity_poly.entity_id
_entity_poly.type
_entity_poly.pdbx_seq_one_letter_code
_entity_poly.pdbx_strand_id
1 'polypeptide(L)'
;VELHVHLDGAIKPETILYYGRRRGIALPANTPEELQDIIGMDKPLSLPGFLAKFDYYMPAIAGCREAIKRTAYEFVEMKAKEGVVYVEVRYSPHLLANSKVEPIPWNQAEGDLTPDEVVYLVNQGLQEGERDFRVKVRSILCCMRHQPSWSPEVVELCKKYRQQTVVAIDLAGDESIQGSSLFPEHVEAYAEAVKSGVHRTVHAGEVGSAEVVREAVDVLKTERLGHGYHTLEDPALYNRLRQENMHFEVCPWSSYLTGAWKPGTEHAVVRFKNDQANYSLNTDDPLIFKSTLNTDYQMTKQDMGFTEEEFKRLNINAAKSSFLPEGEKTELLDLLCKAYGMPPLASAEQRP
;
A
#
# COMPACT_ATOMS: atom_id res chain seq x y z
N VAL A 1 6.99 -11.13 2.55
CA VAL A 1 5.99 -10.26 3.21
C VAL A 1 5.96 -8.91 2.51
N GLU A 2 4.78 -8.46 2.15
CA GLU A 2 4.60 -7.15 1.53
C GLU A 2 3.52 -6.36 2.28
N LEU A 3 3.82 -5.11 2.64
CA LEU A 3 2.94 -4.28 3.48
C LEU A 3 2.42 -3.02 2.78
N HIS A 4 2.94 -2.68 1.59
CA HIS A 4 2.61 -1.44 0.91
C HIS A 4 2.44 -1.67 -0.60
N VAL A 5 1.23 -2.01 -1.00
CA VAL A 5 0.85 -2.19 -2.40
C VAL A 5 -0.60 -1.76 -2.56
N HIS A 6 -0.87 -0.97 -3.61
CA HIS A 6 -2.21 -0.47 -3.90
C HIS A 6 -2.95 -1.44 -4.83
N LEU A 7 -4.17 -1.80 -4.45
CA LEU A 7 -5.00 -2.70 -5.25
C LEU A 7 -5.28 -2.13 -6.65
N ASP A 8 -5.62 -0.84 -6.71
CA ASP A 8 -5.91 -0.15 -7.96
C ASP A 8 -4.66 0.09 -8.81
N GLY A 9 -3.48 -0.06 -8.25
CA GLY A 9 -2.20 -0.04 -8.97
C GLY A 9 -1.66 -1.43 -9.29
N ALA A 10 -2.47 -2.47 -9.11
CA ALA A 10 -2.05 -3.87 -9.25
C ALA A 10 -3.06 -4.70 -10.06
N ILE A 11 -3.74 -4.08 -11.03
CA ILE A 11 -4.76 -4.73 -11.85
C ILE A 11 -4.10 -5.30 -13.09
N LYS A 12 -4.50 -6.51 -13.50
CA LYS A 12 -3.97 -7.12 -14.73
C LYS A 12 -4.46 -6.37 -15.96
N PRO A 13 -3.59 -6.07 -16.93
CA PRO A 13 -4.00 -5.42 -18.17
C PRO A 13 -5.13 -6.18 -18.90
N GLU A 14 -5.09 -7.51 -18.88
CA GLU A 14 -6.14 -8.36 -19.47
C GLU A 14 -7.51 -8.09 -18.85
N THR A 15 -7.56 -7.90 -17.55
CA THR A 15 -8.79 -7.63 -16.81
C THR A 15 -9.34 -6.26 -17.15
N ILE A 16 -8.48 -5.26 -17.28
CA ILE A 16 -8.85 -3.91 -17.69
C ILE A 16 -9.48 -3.95 -19.08
N LEU A 17 -8.86 -4.65 -20.03
CA LEU A 17 -9.37 -4.78 -21.39
C LEU A 17 -10.70 -5.51 -21.42
N TYR A 18 -10.83 -6.59 -20.68
CA TYR A 18 -12.08 -7.37 -20.64
C TYR A 18 -13.26 -6.50 -20.23
N TYR A 19 -13.13 -5.77 -19.11
CA TYR A 19 -14.23 -4.94 -18.61
C TYR A 19 -14.40 -3.66 -19.41
N GLY A 20 -13.34 -3.09 -19.93
CA GLY A 20 -13.42 -1.94 -20.84
C GLY A 20 -14.26 -2.25 -22.06
N ARG A 21 -14.01 -3.39 -22.71
CA ARG A 21 -14.76 -3.86 -23.87
C ARG A 21 -16.21 -4.17 -23.51
N ARG A 22 -16.43 -4.92 -22.45
CA ARG A 22 -17.76 -5.33 -22.00
C ARG A 22 -18.64 -4.14 -21.61
N ARG A 23 -18.03 -3.11 -21.04
CA ARG A 23 -18.75 -1.90 -20.58
C ARG A 23 -18.79 -0.79 -21.64
N GLY A 24 -18.18 -0.98 -22.79
CA GLY A 24 -18.13 0.03 -23.84
C GLY A 24 -17.29 1.25 -23.46
N ILE A 25 -16.28 1.08 -22.62
CA ILE A 25 -15.40 2.15 -22.18
C ILE A 25 -14.19 2.20 -23.11
N ALA A 26 -13.88 3.40 -23.64
CA ALA A 26 -12.74 3.60 -24.51
C ALA A 26 -11.43 3.44 -23.71
N LEU A 27 -10.54 2.60 -24.24
CA LEU A 27 -9.20 2.39 -23.67
C LEU A 27 -8.16 2.81 -24.72
N PRO A 28 -6.96 3.23 -24.28
CA PRO A 28 -5.93 3.75 -25.19
C PRO A 28 -5.25 2.65 -26.02
N ALA A 29 -5.55 1.38 -25.77
CA ALA A 29 -4.93 0.25 -26.46
C ALA A 29 -5.91 -0.93 -26.55
N ASN A 30 -5.60 -1.90 -27.44
CA ASN A 30 -6.45 -3.06 -27.69
C ASN A 30 -5.84 -4.38 -27.25
N THR A 31 -4.56 -4.41 -26.89
CA THR A 31 -3.88 -5.60 -26.41
C THR A 31 -3.31 -5.35 -25.01
N PRO A 32 -3.13 -6.40 -24.20
CA PRO A 32 -2.55 -6.25 -22.85
C PRO A 32 -1.17 -5.62 -22.90
N GLU A 33 -0.34 -6.00 -23.86
CA GLU A 33 1.04 -5.51 -23.99
C GLU A 33 1.06 -4.02 -24.34
N GLU A 34 0.23 -3.59 -25.31
CA GLU A 34 0.12 -2.19 -25.69
C GLU A 34 -0.45 -1.35 -24.54
N LEU A 35 -1.45 -1.87 -23.84
CA LEU A 35 -2.05 -1.17 -22.70
C LEU A 35 -1.02 -0.96 -21.61
N GLN A 36 -0.24 -1.99 -21.29
CA GLN A 36 0.80 -1.89 -20.27
C GLN A 36 1.89 -0.91 -20.67
N ASP A 37 2.24 -0.83 -21.97
CA ASP A 37 3.22 0.15 -22.45
C ASP A 37 2.71 1.58 -22.28
N ILE A 38 1.42 1.83 -22.47
CA ILE A 38 0.84 3.16 -22.33
C ILE A 38 0.65 3.54 -20.86
N ILE A 39 0.12 2.64 -20.05
CA ILE A 39 -0.12 2.86 -18.61
C ILE A 39 1.19 2.82 -17.85
N GLY A 40 2.12 1.95 -18.27
CA GLY A 40 3.38 1.76 -17.56
C GLY A 40 4.34 2.94 -17.70
N MET A 41 5.27 3.03 -16.76
CA MET A 41 6.33 4.03 -16.73
C MET A 41 7.66 3.35 -16.90
N ASP A 42 8.48 3.88 -17.83
CA ASP A 42 9.86 3.42 -18.04
C ASP A 42 10.88 4.40 -17.46
N LYS A 43 10.47 5.64 -17.22
CA LYS A 43 11.32 6.73 -16.73
C LYS A 43 10.49 7.63 -15.82
N PRO A 44 11.16 8.42 -14.95
CA PRO A 44 10.45 9.31 -14.03
C PRO A 44 9.52 10.29 -14.74
N LEU A 45 8.34 10.47 -14.16
CA LEU A 45 7.34 11.45 -14.58
C LEU A 45 7.03 12.40 -13.43
N SER A 46 6.47 13.56 -13.77
CA SER A 46 5.91 14.48 -12.78
C SER A 46 4.68 13.84 -12.10
N LEU A 47 4.25 14.42 -10.97
CA LEU A 47 3.03 13.98 -10.28
C LEU A 47 1.80 14.01 -11.20
N PRO A 48 1.52 15.09 -11.99
CA PRO A 48 0.40 15.05 -12.93
C PRO A 48 0.52 13.93 -13.97
N GLY A 49 1.72 13.64 -14.47
CA GLY A 49 1.95 12.56 -15.42
C GLY A 49 1.70 11.19 -14.82
N PHE A 50 2.10 10.99 -13.57
CA PHE A 50 1.84 9.75 -12.83
C PHE A 50 0.33 9.58 -12.58
N LEU A 51 -0.34 10.61 -12.09
CA LEU A 51 -1.78 10.55 -11.80
C LEU A 51 -2.61 10.30 -13.06
N ALA A 52 -2.19 10.84 -14.21
CA ALA A 52 -2.86 10.63 -15.49
C ALA A 52 -2.90 9.15 -15.90
N LYS A 53 -1.96 8.34 -15.41
CA LYS A 53 -1.95 6.91 -15.71
C LYS A 53 -3.20 6.20 -15.20
N PHE A 54 -3.68 6.58 -14.02
CA PHE A 54 -4.91 6.03 -13.45
C PHE A 54 -6.14 6.39 -14.30
N ASP A 55 -6.19 7.59 -14.87
CA ASP A 55 -7.31 8.03 -15.70
C ASP A 55 -7.50 7.14 -16.93
N TYR A 56 -6.44 6.53 -17.44
CA TYR A 56 -6.53 5.67 -18.62
C TYR A 56 -7.33 4.39 -18.38
N TYR A 57 -7.34 3.84 -17.15
CA TYR A 57 -7.90 2.51 -16.94
C TYR A 57 -8.92 2.40 -15.80
N MET A 58 -8.89 3.31 -14.83
CA MET A 58 -9.82 3.22 -13.70
C MET A 58 -11.30 3.23 -14.13
N PRO A 59 -11.70 3.97 -15.17
CA PRO A 59 -13.08 3.93 -15.63
C PRO A 59 -13.59 2.54 -16.04
N ALA A 60 -12.68 1.63 -16.47
CA ALA A 60 -13.07 0.27 -16.83
C ALA A 60 -13.45 -0.58 -15.61
N ILE A 61 -12.93 -0.25 -14.42
CA ILE A 61 -13.05 -1.05 -13.20
C ILE A 61 -14.04 -0.42 -12.21
N ALA A 62 -13.92 0.89 -11.97
CA ALA A 62 -14.75 1.59 -10.99
C ALA A 62 -16.25 1.46 -11.33
N GLY A 63 -17.06 1.28 -10.32
CA GLY A 63 -18.50 1.15 -10.47
C GLY A 63 -18.98 -0.23 -10.94
N CYS A 64 -18.08 -1.17 -11.19
CA CYS A 64 -18.42 -2.51 -11.66
C CYS A 64 -18.14 -3.56 -10.58
N ARG A 65 -19.21 -4.11 -10.00
CA ARG A 65 -19.11 -5.10 -8.91
C ARG A 65 -18.24 -6.29 -9.29
N GLU A 66 -18.50 -6.86 -10.48
CA GLU A 66 -17.77 -8.04 -10.95
C GLU A 66 -16.29 -7.74 -11.12
N ALA A 67 -15.95 -6.58 -11.72
CA ALA A 67 -14.57 -6.17 -11.96
C ALA A 67 -13.81 -5.98 -10.65
N ILE A 68 -14.44 -5.36 -9.66
CA ILE A 68 -13.81 -5.08 -8.36
C ILE A 68 -13.49 -6.39 -7.63
N LYS A 69 -14.45 -7.30 -7.56
CA LYS A 69 -14.26 -8.60 -6.92
C LYS A 69 -13.19 -9.41 -7.63
N ARG A 70 -13.22 -9.43 -8.97
CA ARG A 70 -12.23 -10.16 -9.77
C ARG A 70 -10.83 -9.59 -9.60
N THR A 71 -10.69 -8.27 -9.58
CA THR A 71 -9.41 -7.60 -9.34
C THR A 71 -8.80 -8.02 -8.00
N ALA A 72 -9.61 -8.06 -6.95
CA ALA A 72 -9.15 -8.51 -5.63
C ALA A 72 -8.70 -9.97 -5.64
N TYR A 73 -9.47 -10.84 -6.26
CA TYR A 73 -9.15 -12.26 -6.38
C TYR A 73 -7.83 -12.47 -7.16
N GLU A 74 -7.71 -11.82 -8.32
CA GLU A 74 -6.51 -11.93 -9.17
C GLU A 74 -5.28 -11.32 -8.52
N PHE A 75 -5.45 -10.33 -7.66
CA PHE A 75 -4.36 -9.75 -6.88
C PHE A 75 -3.69 -10.82 -6.02
N VAL A 76 -4.47 -11.65 -5.35
CA VAL A 76 -3.92 -12.71 -4.48
C VAL A 76 -3.14 -13.74 -5.31
N GLU A 77 -3.68 -14.12 -6.47
CA GLU A 77 -2.97 -15.01 -7.41
C GLU A 77 -1.62 -14.42 -7.83
N MET A 78 -1.61 -13.13 -8.15
CA MET A 78 -0.38 -12.42 -8.54
C MET A 78 0.67 -12.49 -7.43
N LYS A 79 0.28 -12.25 -6.20
CA LYS A 79 1.21 -12.29 -5.06
C LYS A 79 1.68 -13.72 -4.76
N ALA A 80 0.84 -14.71 -4.94
CA ALA A 80 1.24 -16.11 -4.82
C ALA A 80 2.37 -16.46 -5.81
N LYS A 81 2.24 -15.99 -7.06
CA LYS A 81 3.26 -16.21 -8.09
C LYS A 81 4.58 -15.50 -7.79
N GLU A 82 4.55 -14.44 -7.00
CA GLU A 82 5.75 -13.72 -6.56
C GLU A 82 6.39 -14.34 -5.31
N GLY A 83 5.82 -15.40 -4.77
CA GLY A 83 6.33 -16.06 -3.57
C GLY A 83 5.97 -15.35 -2.27
N VAL A 84 5.00 -14.46 -2.28
CA VAL A 84 4.55 -13.74 -1.09
C VAL A 84 3.70 -14.67 -0.24
N VAL A 85 3.98 -14.73 1.05
CA VAL A 85 3.21 -15.56 2.01
C VAL A 85 2.21 -14.74 2.81
N TYR A 86 2.44 -13.44 2.96
CA TYR A 86 1.53 -12.50 3.61
C TYR A 86 1.61 -11.12 2.94
N VAL A 87 0.46 -10.54 2.67
CA VAL A 87 0.38 -9.21 2.07
C VAL A 87 -0.74 -8.40 2.71
N GLU A 88 -0.47 -7.10 2.92
CA GLU A 88 -1.47 -6.10 3.26
C GLU A 88 -1.66 -5.20 2.05
N VAL A 89 -2.82 -5.29 1.42
CA VAL A 89 -3.16 -4.51 0.22
C VAL A 89 -4.04 -3.34 0.60
N ARG A 90 -3.78 -2.17 0.02
CA ARG A 90 -4.52 -0.95 0.33
C ARG A 90 -5.24 -0.38 -0.87
N TYR A 91 -6.34 0.32 -0.62
CA TYR A 91 -7.12 1.00 -1.65
C TYR A 91 -8.07 2.02 -1.02
N SER A 92 -8.54 2.97 -1.85
CA SER A 92 -9.61 3.87 -1.47
C SER A 92 -10.94 3.29 -1.95
N PRO A 93 -11.86 2.90 -1.07
CA PRO A 93 -13.17 2.40 -1.51
C PRO A 93 -13.98 3.45 -2.26
N HIS A 94 -13.81 4.73 -1.93
CA HIS A 94 -14.52 5.83 -2.58
C HIS A 94 -14.13 5.97 -4.05
N LEU A 95 -12.87 5.69 -4.40
CA LEU A 95 -12.40 5.78 -5.78
C LEU A 95 -12.90 4.64 -6.68
N LEU A 96 -13.54 3.62 -6.12
CA LEU A 96 -14.12 2.50 -6.86
C LEU A 96 -15.65 2.54 -6.87
N ALA A 97 -16.26 3.46 -6.12
CA ALA A 97 -17.70 3.61 -5.99
C ALA A 97 -18.27 4.60 -7.02
N ASN A 98 -19.58 4.55 -7.25
CA ASN A 98 -20.30 5.52 -8.07
C ASN A 98 -21.63 5.97 -7.46
N SER A 99 -21.82 5.70 -6.17
CA SER A 99 -23.01 6.12 -5.42
C SER A 99 -22.56 6.51 -4.01
N LYS A 100 -23.22 7.50 -3.44
CA LYS A 100 -22.93 8.02 -2.09
C LYS A 100 -21.46 8.40 -1.92
N VAL A 101 -20.86 8.93 -2.98
CA VAL A 101 -19.52 9.48 -3.02
C VAL A 101 -19.56 10.82 -3.74
N GLU A 102 -18.99 11.85 -3.12
CA GLU A 102 -18.99 13.21 -3.67
C GLU A 102 -17.56 13.76 -3.66
N PRO A 103 -16.98 14.11 -4.81
CA PRO A 103 -17.50 13.93 -6.17
C PRO A 103 -17.43 12.46 -6.63
N ILE A 104 -18.26 12.08 -7.61
CA ILE A 104 -18.19 10.75 -8.21
C ILE A 104 -16.90 10.66 -9.04
N PRO A 105 -16.00 9.69 -8.75
CA PRO A 105 -14.71 9.65 -9.43
C PRO A 105 -14.82 9.21 -10.89
N TRP A 106 -13.80 9.59 -11.69
CA TRP A 106 -13.57 9.15 -13.07
C TRP A 106 -14.68 9.55 -14.03
N ASN A 107 -15.36 10.66 -13.78
CA ASN A 107 -16.48 11.16 -14.62
C ASN A 107 -17.58 10.12 -14.85
N GLN A 108 -17.76 9.20 -13.92
CA GLN A 108 -18.83 8.22 -13.97
C GLN A 108 -20.19 8.90 -13.81
N ALA A 109 -21.22 8.33 -14.45
CA ALA A 109 -22.60 8.63 -14.09
C ALA A 109 -22.89 8.05 -12.71
N GLU A 110 -23.83 8.68 -11.98
CA GLU A 110 -24.27 8.13 -10.70
C GLU A 110 -24.86 6.74 -10.91
N GLY A 111 -24.45 5.79 -10.08
CA GLY A 111 -24.95 4.42 -10.09
C GLY A 111 -25.49 4.02 -8.72
N ASP A 112 -25.30 2.78 -8.35
CA ASP A 112 -25.79 2.22 -7.10
C ASP A 112 -24.71 1.54 -6.25
N LEU A 113 -23.44 1.64 -6.65
CA LEU A 113 -22.32 1.01 -5.93
C LEU A 113 -21.74 1.99 -4.91
N THR A 114 -21.96 1.70 -3.63
CA THR A 114 -21.49 2.53 -2.51
C THR A 114 -20.09 2.14 -2.08
N PRO A 115 -19.35 3.03 -1.38
CA PRO A 115 -18.07 2.66 -0.77
C PRO A 115 -18.14 1.45 0.16
N ASP A 116 -19.22 1.33 0.94
CA ASP A 116 -19.44 0.17 1.82
C ASP A 116 -19.49 -1.13 1.02
N GLU A 117 -20.27 -1.16 -0.06
CA GLU A 117 -20.36 -2.35 -0.90
C GLU A 117 -19.04 -2.67 -1.61
N VAL A 118 -18.26 -1.65 -1.98
CA VAL A 118 -16.92 -1.85 -2.53
C VAL A 118 -16.06 -2.66 -1.56
N VAL A 119 -16.05 -2.26 -0.28
CA VAL A 119 -15.26 -2.98 0.73
C VAL A 119 -15.73 -4.42 0.86
N TYR A 120 -17.03 -4.64 0.88
CA TYR A 120 -17.62 -5.98 0.95
C TYR A 120 -17.12 -6.86 -0.22
N LEU A 121 -17.15 -6.33 -1.45
CA LEU A 121 -16.74 -7.07 -2.64
C LEU A 121 -15.24 -7.35 -2.65
N VAL A 122 -14.43 -6.39 -2.27
CA VAL A 122 -12.98 -6.60 -2.15
C VAL A 122 -12.70 -7.68 -1.11
N ASN A 123 -13.34 -7.61 0.05
CA ASN A 123 -13.18 -8.63 1.09
C ASN A 123 -13.48 -10.03 0.57
N GLN A 124 -14.57 -10.18 -0.18
CA GLN A 124 -14.93 -11.47 -0.78
C GLN A 124 -13.87 -11.97 -1.74
N GLY A 125 -13.40 -11.11 -2.65
CA GLY A 125 -12.36 -11.48 -3.61
C GLY A 125 -11.06 -11.87 -2.93
N LEU A 126 -10.64 -11.12 -1.91
CA LEU A 126 -9.43 -11.42 -1.15
C LEU A 126 -9.56 -12.74 -0.37
N GLN A 127 -10.70 -12.99 0.26
CA GLN A 127 -10.92 -14.23 1.03
C GLN A 127 -10.95 -15.47 0.12
N GLU A 128 -11.60 -15.37 -1.03
CA GLU A 128 -11.59 -16.45 -2.02
C GLU A 128 -10.18 -16.71 -2.55
N GLY A 129 -9.42 -15.65 -2.84
CA GLY A 129 -8.04 -15.77 -3.28
C GLY A 129 -7.14 -16.37 -2.21
N GLU A 130 -7.29 -15.94 -0.97
CA GLU A 130 -6.54 -16.50 0.17
C GLU A 130 -6.74 -18.02 0.26
N ARG A 131 -7.98 -18.47 0.14
CA ARG A 131 -8.31 -19.88 0.16
C ARG A 131 -7.70 -20.64 -1.03
N ASP A 132 -7.82 -20.08 -2.25
CA ASP A 132 -7.43 -20.80 -3.48
C ASP A 132 -5.93 -20.78 -3.71
N PHE A 133 -5.24 -19.70 -3.35
CA PHE A 133 -3.81 -19.51 -3.63
C PHE A 133 -2.90 -19.63 -2.42
N ARG A 134 -3.47 -19.82 -1.24
CA ARG A 134 -2.74 -20.06 0.02
C ARG A 134 -1.77 -18.92 0.37
N VAL A 135 -2.19 -17.70 0.12
CA VAL A 135 -1.49 -16.48 0.56
C VAL A 135 -2.38 -15.82 1.59
N LYS A 136 -1.81 -15.49 2.76
CA LYS A 136 -2.57 -14.77 3.77
C LYS A 136 -2.66 -13.29 3.35
N VAL A 137 -3.87 -12.76 3.31
CA VAL A 137 -4.15 -11.40 2.83
C VAL A 137 -4.98 -10.63 3.83
N ARG A 138 -4.59 -9.37 4.06
CA ARG A 138 -5.39 -8.40 4.81
C ARG A 138 -5.42 -7.10 4.02
N SER A 139 -6.34 -6.23 4.35
CA SER A 139 -6.53 -4.98 3.62
C SER A 139 -6.45 -3.76 4.53
N ILE A 140 -6.14 -2.63 3.89
CA ILE A 140 -6.04 -1.32 4.52
C ILE A 140 -6.89 -0.35 3.69
N LEU A 141 -7.73 0.45 4.34
CA LEU A 141 -8.55 1.43 3.65
C LEU A 141 -7.90 2.81 3.68
N CYS A 142 -7.85 3.48 2.52
CA CYS A 142 -7.19 4.76 2.38
C CYS A 142 -8.15 5.94 2.49
N CYS A 143 -7.81 6.88 3.37
CA CYS A 143 -8.25 8.26 3.27
C CYS A 143 -7.42 8.95 2.19
N MET A 144 -7.98 9.98 1.55
CA MET A 144 -7.27 10.74 0.52
C MET A 144 -7.04 12.16 0.98
N ARG A 145 -5.80 12.65 0.88
CA ARG A 145 -5.42 13.98 1.37
C ARG A 145 -6.27 15.11 0.78
N HIS A 146 -6.65 14.98 -0.49
CA HIS A 146 -7.43 16.02 -1.20
C HIS A 146 -8.94 15.90 -0.99
N GLN A 147 -9.41 14.86 -0.29
CA GLN A 147 -10.83 14.61 -0.04
C GLN A 147 -11.05 14.29 1.44
N PRO A 148 -10.83 15.26 2.33
CA PRO A 148 -11.01 15.01 3.76
C PRO A 148 -12.41 14.58 4.15
N SER A 149 -13.42 15.01 3.38
CA SER A 149 -14.82 14.64 3.64
C SER A 149 -15.10 13.14 3.59
N TRP A 150 -14.21 12.35 2.96
CA TRP A 150 -14.37 10.88 2.91
C TRP A 150 -13.87 10.18 4.17
N SER A 151 -12.99 10.82 4.91
CA SER A 151 -12.28 10.19 6.03
C SER A 151 -13.16 9.69 7.15
N PRO A 152 -14.24 10.38 7.55
CA PRO A 152 -15.17 9.86 8.58
C PRO A 152 -15.76 8.49 8.19
N GLU A 153 -16.18 8.32 6.94
CA GLU A 153 -16.71 7.05 6.47
C GLU A 153 -15.59 5.97 6.41
N VAL A 154 -14.39 6.34 6.00
CA VAL A 154 -13.29 5.38 5.91
C VAL A 154 -13.01 4.71 7.25
N VAL A 155 -12.92 5.48 8.33
CA VAL A 155 -12.67 4.89 9.66
C VAL A 155 -13.85 4.03 10.12
N GLU A 156 -15.08 4.43 9.82
CA GLU A 156 -16.25 3.62 10.14
C GLU A 156 -16.26 2.28 9.39
N LEU A 157 -15.83 2.28 8.11
CA LEU A 157 -15.70 1.06 7.34
C LEU A 157 -14.59 0.15 7.88
N CYS A 158 -13.48 0.72 8.36
CA CYS A 158 -12.45 -0.04 9.05
C CYS A 158 -13.00 -0.75 10.29
N LYS A 159 -13.83 -0.08 11.04
CA LYS A 159 -14.47 -0.66 12.23
C LYS A 159 -15.47 -1.76 11.85
N LYS A 160 -16.32 -1.48 10.86
CA LYS A 160 -17.36 -2.41 10.40
C LYS A 160 -16.78 -3.72 9.89
N TYR A 161 -15.70 -3.64 9.10
CA TYR A 161 -15.12 -4.80 8.45
C TYR A 161 -13.82 -5.27 9.11
N ARG A 162 -13.63 -4.93 10.38
CA ARG A 162 -12.45 -5.35 11.15
C ARG A 162 -12.24 -6.85 11.03
N GLN A 163 -11.05 -7.27 10.63
CA GLN A 163 -10.65 -8.67 10.42
C GLN A 163 -11.45 -9.42 9.33
N GLN A 164 -12.27 -8.69 8.56
CA GLN A 164 -13.02 -9.24 7.41
C GLN A 164 -12.76 -8.43 6.13
N THR A 165 -11.65 -8.22 5.77
CA THR A 165 -10.23 -8.43 5.93
C THR A 165 -9.48 -7.19 6.42
N VAL A 166 -10.19 -6.15 6.81
CA VAL A 166 -9.63 -4.82 7.07
C VAL A 166 -8.91 -4.81 8.42
N VAL A 167 -7.66 -4.34 8.39
CA VAL A 167 -6.81 -4.28 9.60
C VAL A 167 -6.36 -2.88 9.96
N ALA A 168 -6.43 -1.91 9.01
CA ALA A 168 -5.84 -0.59 9.26
C ALA A 168 -6.44 0.49 8.36
N ILE A 169 -6.12 1.73 8.72
CA ILE A 169 -6.41 2.94 7.95
C ILE A 169 -5.10 3.53 7.43
N ASP A 170 -5.14 4.14 6.24
CA ASP A 170 -4.03 4.86 5.64
C ASP A 170 -4.47 6.25 5.19
N LEU A 171 -3.54 7.18 5.05
CA LEU A 171 -3.75 8.49 4.44
C LEU A 171 -2.84 8.58 3.22
N ALA A 172 -3.44 8.58 2.04
CA ALA A 172 -2.74 8.57 0.76
C ALA A 172 -3.04 9.84 -0.04
N GLY A 173 -2.42 9.95 -1.20
CA GLY A 173 -2.62 11.07 -2.12
C GLY A 173 -1.49 12.09 -2.06
N ASP A 174 -1.77 13.29 -2.49
CA ASP A 174 -0.76 14.32 -2.70
C ASP A 174 -0.28 14.98 -1.40
N GLU A 175 0.92 14.61 -0.96
CA GLU A 175 1.57 15.20 0.22
C GLU A 175 1.89 16.69 0.06
N SER A 176 1.96 17.21 -1.17
CA SER A 176 2.26 18.60 -1.41
C SER A 176 1.12 19.54 -1.04
N ILE A 177 -0.07 19.02 -0.80
CA ILE A 177 -1.20 19.81 -0.32
C ILE A 177 -0.86 20.30 1.09
N GLN A 178 -0.65 21.62 1.22
CA GLN A 178 -0.20 22.23 2.46
C GLN A 178 -1.20 21.99 3.58
N GLY A 179 -0.71 21.51 4.72
CA GLY A 179 -1.54 21.28 5.90
C GLY A 179 -2.49 20.09 5.80
N SER A 180 -2.40 19.28 4.75
CA SER A 180 -3.37 18.19 4.54
C SER A 180 -3.39 17.16 5.67
N SER A 181 -2.25 16.89 6.31
CA SER A 181 -2.22 15.99 7.47
C SER A 181 -3.04 16.49 8.64
N LEU A 182 -3.26 17.80 8.72
CA LEU A 182 -3.94 18.48 9.82
C LEU A 182 -5.38 18.86 9.51
N PHE A 183 -5.90 18.47 8.34
CA PHE A 183 -7.32 18.69 8.06
C PHE A 183 -8.15 17.99 9.12
N PRO A 184 -9.14 18.70 9.73
CA PRO A 184 -9.88 18.17 10.88
C PRO A 184 -10.47 16.77 10.64
N GLU A 185 -10.98 16.50 9.45
CA GLU A 185 -11.60 15.22 9.14
C GLU A 185 -10.61 14.08 9.20
N HIS A 186 -9.37 14.30 8.72
CA HIS A 186 -8.32 13.30 8.81
C HIS A 186 -7.87 13.09 10.26
N VAL A 187 -7.67 14.18 10.99
CA VAL A 187 -7.27 14.13 12.41
C VAL A 187 -8.32 13.38 13.24
N GLU A 188 -9.58 13.69 13.03
CA GLU A 188 -10.69 13.04 13.76
C GLU A 188 -10.79 11.56 13.41
N ALA A 189 -10.63 11.20 12.11
CA ALA A 189 -10.67 9.80 11.68
C ALA A 189 -9.55 8.99 12.34
N TYR A 190 -8.34 9.55 12.42
CA TYR A 190 -7.22 8.87 13.06
C TYR A 190 -7.38 8.79 14.58
N ALA A 191 -7.98 9.82 15.20
CA ALA A 191 -8.32 9.78 16.63
C ALA A 191 -9.32 8.67 16.92
N GLU A 192 -10.34 8.53 16.05
CA GLU A 192 -11.32 7.43 16.17
C GLU A 192 -10.66 6.07 15.95
N ALA A 193 -9.69 5.98 15.03
CA ALA A 193 -8.93 4.75 14.80
C ALA A 193 -8.17 4.34 16.06
N VAL A 194 -7.53 5.28 16.74
CA VAL A 194 -6.82 5.02 18.02
C VAL A 194 -7.83 4.52 19.07
N LYS A 195 -8.93 5.24 19.23
CA LYS A 195 -9.95 4.91 20.23
C LYS A 195 -10.56 3.53 20.00
N SER A 196 -10.75 3.15 18.74
CA SER A 196 -11.42 1.91 18.35
C SER A 196 -10.47 0.75 18.12
N GLY A 197 -9.17 0.93 18.30
CA GLY A 197 -8.17 -0.11 18.08
C GLY A 197 -7.95 -0.47 16.62
N VAL A 198 -8.21 0.46 15.70
CA VAL A 198 -7.87 0.30 14.27
C VAL A 198 -6.42 0.73 14.07
N HIS A 199 -5.62 -0.13 13.48
CA HIS A 199 -4.21 0.17 13.21
C HIS A 199 -4.06 1.28 12.17
N ARG A 200 -2.91 1.95 12.17
CA ARG A 200 -2.69 3.18 11.38
C ARG A 200 -1.35 3.13 10.66
N THR A 201 -1.39 3.44 9.37
CA THR A 201 -0.22 3.80 8.58
C THR A 201 -0.53 5.11 7.88
N VAL A 202 0.49 5.85 7.46
CA VAL A 202 0.34 7.13 6.75
C VAL A 202 1.42 7.23 5.70
N HIS A 203 1.05 7.61 4.46
CA HIS A 203 2.01 8.04 3.46
C HIS A 203 2.60 9.37 3.93
N ALA A 204 3.86 9.39 4.32
CA ALA A 204 4.53 10.61 4.78
C ALA A 204 6.02 10.56 4.48
N GLY A 205 6.57 11.67 4.02
CA GLY A 205 7.99 11.76 3.72
C GLY A 205 8.42 11.10 2.41
N GLU A 206 7.50 10.79 1.51
CA GLU A 206 7.83 10.34 0.15
C GLU A 206 8.34 11.54 -0.66
N VAL A 207 7.53 12.59 -0.75
CA VAL A 207 7.87 13.87 -1.36
C VAL A 207 7.74 15.01 -0.36
N GLY A 208 6.95 14.83 0.70
CA GLY A 208 6.76 15.77 1.77
C GLY A 208 7.98 15.81 2.70
N SER A 209 8.11 16.90 3.44
CA SER A 209 9.25 17.12 4.35
C SER A 209 9.16 16.26 5.61
N ALA A 210 10.22 16.30 6.41
CA ALA A 210 10.24 15.67 7.74
C ALA A 210 9.11 16.19 8.65
N GLU A 211 8.61 17.39 8.41
CA GLU A 211 7.48 17.93 9.18
C GLU A 211 6.18 17.13 8.92
N VAL A 212 5.95 16.71 7.68
CA VAL A 212 4.81 15.83 7.36
C VAL A 212 4.95 14.49 8.11
N VAL A 213 6.16 13.97 8.20
CA VAL A 213 6.43 12.75 8.99
C VAL A 213 6.11 13.00 10.47
N ARG A 214 6.55 14.13 11.02
CA ARG A 214 6.26 14.48 12.42
C ARG A 214 4.76 14.56 12.67
N GLU A 215 4.01 15.18 11.76
CA GLU A 215 2.55 15.27 11.86
C GLU A 215 1.91 13.88 11.85
N ALA A 216 2.39 12.98 11.00
CA ALA A 216 1.89 11.61 10.96
C ALA A 216 2.12 10.88 12.28
N VAL A 217 3.25 11.07 12.90
CA VAL A 217 3.62 10.39 14.16
C VAL A 217 2.94 11.05 15.36
N ASP A 218 3.03 12.36 15.50
CA ASP A 218 2.60 13.07 16.72
C ASP A 218 1.11 13.39 16.71
N VAL A 219 0.54 13.74 15.57
CA VAL A 219 -0.88 14.12 15.47
C VAL A 219 -1.74 12.92 15.08
N LEU A 220 -1.37 12.19 14.02
CA LEU A 220 -2.16 11.06 13.54
C LEU A 220 -1.87 9.75 14.26
N LYS A 221 -0.82 9.72 15.10
CA LYS A 221 -0.45 8.54 15.91
C LYS A 221 -0.22 7.30 15.06
N THR A 222 0.45 7.47 13.93
CA THR A 222 0.73 6.35 13.03
C THR A 222 1.67 5.33 13.64
N GLU A 223 1.49 4.08 13.28
CA GLU A 223 2.34 2.97 13.73
C GLU A 223 3.40 2.59 12.71
N ARG A 224 3.14 2.89 11.41
CA ARG A 224 4.11 2.72 10.33
C ARG A 224 4.06 3.96 9.44
N LEU A 225 5.14 4.16 8.68
CA LEU A 225 5.25 5.24 7.70
C LEU A 225 5.31 4.65 6.30
N GLY A 226 4.39 5.06 5.43
CA GLY A 226 4.48 4.80 4.00
C GLY A 226 5.61 5.64 3.42
N HIS A 227 6.63 4.97 2.88
CA HIS A 227 7.87 5.59 2.39
C HIS A 227 8.74 6.14 3.52
N GLY A 228 8.53 7.36 3.97
CA GLY A 228 9.25 7.93 5.10
C GLY A 228 10.68 8.42 4.80
N TYR A 229 11.06 8.57 3.53
CA TYR A 229 12.44 8.87 3.13
C TYR A 229 12.96 10.20 3.67
N HIS A 230 12.10 11.22 3.68
CA HIS A 230 12.47 12.57 4.13
C HIS A 230 12.62 12.71 5.64
N THR A 231 12.35 11.64 6.40
CA THR A 231 12.67 11.60 7.84
C THR A 231 14.15 11.85 8.09
N LEU A 232 15.01 11.42 7.15
CA LEU A 232 16.47 11.59 7.27
C LEU A 232 16.92 13.06 7.25
N GLU A 233 16.08 13.98 6.79
CA GLU A 233 16.37 15.41 6.80
C GLU A 233 16.39 16.00 8.21
N ASP A 234 15.77 15.32 9.17
CA ASP A 234 15.72 15.70 10.57
C ASP A 234 16.37 14.60 11.42
N PRO A 235 17.67 14.68 11.70
CA PRO A 235 18.38 13.62 12.43
C PRO A 235 17.78 13.32 13.82
N ALA A 236 17.27 14.32 14.51
CA ALA A 236 16.66 14.12 15.83
C ALA A 236 15.36 13.30 15.71
N LEU A 237 14.53 13.63 14.73
CA LEU A 237 13.31 12.88 14.45
C LEU A 237 13.64 11.44 14.04
N TYR A 238 14.59 11.25 13.14
CA TYR A 238 15.00 9.93 12.70
C TYR A 238 15.50 9.07 13.87
N ASN A 239 16.36 9.62 14.71
CA ASN A 239 16.87 8.91 15.89
C ASN A 239 15.75 8.52 16.86
N ARG A 240 14.80 9.44 17.09
CA ARG A 240 13.61 9.17 17.90
C ARG A 240 12.81 8.00 17.35
N LEU A 241 12.52 8.02 16.05
CA LEU A 241 11.71 6.99 15.39
C LEU A 241 12.42 5.62 15.40
N ARG A 242 13.75 5.62 15.23
CA ARG A 242 14.52 4.38 15.36
C ARG A 242 14.43 3.80 16.78
N GLN A 243 14.53 4.63 17.80
CA GLN A 243 14.40 4.19 19.19
C GLN A 243 13.00 3.64 19.47
N GLU A 244 11.99 4.20 18.85
CA GLU A 244 10.61 3.74 18.95
C GLU A 244 10.32 2.53 18.04
N ASN A 245 11.31 2.06 17.28
CA ASN A 245 11.20 0.96 16.34
C ASN A 245 10.15 1.20 15.24
N MET A 246 10.02 2.45 14.79
CA MET A 246 9.08 2.81 13.70
C MET A 246 9.41 2.04 12.44
N HIS A 247 8.39 1.46 11.80
CA HIS A 247 8.54 0.73 10.56
C HIS A 247 8.36 1.65 9.35
N PHE A 248 9.32 1.58 8.41
CA PHE A 248 9.29 2.31 7.15
C PHE A 248 8.90 1.35 6.01
N GLU A 249 7.81 1.66 5.32
CA GLU A 249 7.35 0.88 4.16
C GLU A 249 8.06 1.40 2.91
N VAL A 250 9.21 0.81 2.57
CA VAL A 250 10.06 1.30 1.49
C VAL A 250 9.64 0.70 0.15
N CYS A 251 9.59 1.55 -0.88
CA CYS A 251 9.23 1.16 -2.25
C CYS A 251 10.34 1.64 -3.21
N PRO A 252 11.43 0.88 -3.35
CA PRO A 252 12.63 1.38 -4.05
C PRO A 252 12.42 1.75 -5.50
N TRP A 253 11.80 0.86 -6.29
CA TRP A 253 11.58 1.11 -7.71
C TRP A 253 10.59 2.26 -7.92
N SER A 254 9.51 2.28 -7.14
CA SER A 254 8.55 3.38 -7.13
C SER A 254 9.23 4.72 -6.86
N SER A 255 10.12 4.78 -5.88
CA SER A 255 10.80 6.02 -5.50
C SER A 255 11.65 6.59 -6.63
N TYR A 256 12.22 5.72 -7.47
CA TYR A 256 12.93 6.14 -8.68
C TYR A 256 11.96 6.72 -9.71
N LEU A 257 10.89 5.98 -10.03
CA LEU A 257 9.96 6.39 -11.10
C LEU A 257 9.11 7.60 -10.73
N THR A 258 8.83 7.81 -9.45
CA THR A 258 8.08 8.99 -9.00
C THR A 258 8.96 10.22 -8.75
N GLY A 259 10.29 10.07 -8.85
CA GLY A 259 11.22 11.14 -8.57
C GLY A 259 11.45 11.40 -7.08
N ALA A 260 10.92 10.56 -6.20
CA ALA A 260 11.15 10.68 -4.76
C ALA A 260 12.61 10.43 -4.39
N TRP A 261 13.32 9.66 -5.20
CA TRP A 261 14.76 9.42 -5.08
C TRP A 261 15.42 9.72 -6.43
N LYS A 262 16.52 10.46 -6.41
CA LYS A 262 17.30 10.80 -7.61
C LYS A 262 18.56 9.93 -7.68
N PRO A 263 18.78 9.19 -8.79
CA PRO A 263 20.03 8.46 -9.00
C PRO A 263 21.24 9.39 -8.86
N GLY A 264 22.35 8.86 -8.33
CA GLY A 264 23.52 9.66 -8.02
C GLY A 264 23.56 10.14 -6.57
N THR A 265 22.46 9.98 -5.83
CA THR A 265 22.40 10.20 -4.38
C THR A 265 22.16 8.86 -3.69
N GLU A 266 22.52 8.75 -2.42
CA GLU A 266 22.25 7.55 -1.64
C GLU A 266 20.75 7.41 -1.40
N HIS A 267 20.18 6.24 -1.70
CA HIS A 267 18.79 5.96 -1.39
C HIS A 267 18.62 5.82 0.13
N ALA A 268 17.51 6.36 0.65
CA ALA A 268 17.21 6.27 2.09
C ALA A 268 17.26 4.83 2.62
N VAL A 269 16.88 3.84 1.80
CA VAL A 269 16.88 2.42 2.21
C VAL A 269 18.30 1.93 2.56
N VAL A 270 19.34 2.48 1.94
CA VAL A 270 20.73 2.15 2.26
C VAL A 270 21.05 2.60 3.69
N ARG A 271 20.60 3.80 4.06
CA ARG A 271 20.77 4.31 5.41
C ARG A 271 20.00 3.44 6.42
N PHE A 272 18.77 3.06 6.07
CA PHE A 272 17.95 2.18 6.93
C PHE A 272 18.64 0.84 7.14
N LYS A 273 19.21 0.27 6.07
CA LYS A 273 19.98 -0.98 6.16
C LYS A 273 21.19 -0.81 7.07
N ASN A 274 22.00 0.22 6.83
CA ASN A 274 23.23 0.45 7.59
C ASN A 274 22.96 0.69 9.07
N ASP A 275 21.86 1.36 9.39
CA ASP A 275 21.45 1.65 10.76
C ASP A 275 20.65 0.51 11.40
N GLN A 276 20.41 -0.58 10.67
CA GLN A 276 19.57 -1.69 11.12
C GLN A 276 18.18 -1.23 11.56
N ALA A 277 17.61 -0.28 10.81
CA ALA A 277 16.27 0.23 11.06
C ALA A 277 15.20 -0.81 10.68
N ASN A 278 13.99 -0.59 11.15
CA ASN A 278 12.83 -1.44 10.86
C ASN A 278 12.19 -0.98 9.54
N TYR A 279 12.28 -1.80 8.50
CA TYR A 279 11.71 -1.45 7.19
C TYR A 279 11.35 -2.70 6.39
N SER A 280 10.55 -2.52 5.35
CA SER A 280 10.17 -3.56 4.40
C SER A 280 10.39 -3.08 2.96
N LEU A 281 10.41 -4.00 2.01
CA LEU A 281 10.45 -3.71 0.58
C LEU A 281 9.10 -4.02 -0.04
N ASN A 282 8.60 -3.11 -0.88
CA ASN A 282 7.25 -3.16 -1.41
C ASN A 282 7.20 -2.64 -2.84
N THR A 283 6.17 -3.04 -3.60
CA THR A 283 6.02 -2.66 -5.00
C THR A 283 5.27 -1.36 -5.23
N ASP A 284 4.41 -0.96 -4.31
CA ASP A 284 3.55 0.22 -4.40
C ASP A 284 2.46 0.08 -5.49
N ASP A 285 2.79 0.32 -6.76
CA ASP A 285 1.85 0.25 -7.89
C ASP A 285 2.46 -0.56 -9.06
N PRO A 286 2.50 -1.89 -8.96
CA PRO A 286 3.23 -2.72 -9.93
C PRO A 286 2.71 -2.65 -11.36
N LEU A 287 1.43 -2.36 -11.58
CA LEU A 287 0.89 -2.15 -12.93
C LEU A 287 1.56 -0.95 -13.60
N ILE A 288 1.62 0.18 -12.90
CA ILE A 288 2.14 1.44 -13.43
C ILE A 288 3.67 1.40 -13.51
N PHE A 289 4.33 0.79 -12.54
CA PHE A 289 5.78 0.70 -12.50
C PHE A 289 6.35 -0.49 -13.26
N LYS A 290 5.49 -1.30 -13.88
CA LYS A 290 5.85 -2.49 -14.69
C LYS A 290 6.77 -3.41 -13.89
N SER A 291 6.41 -3.66 -12.63
CA SER A 291 7.27 -4.36 -11.68
C SER A 291 6.57 -5.54 -11.01
N THR A 292 7.41 -6.38 -10.42
CA THR A 292 7.00 -7.36 -9.44
C THR A 292 7.82 -7.11 -8.18
N LEU A 293 7.52 -7.80 -7.10
CA LEU A 293 8.32 -7.66 -5.88
C LEU A 293 9.80 -8.00 -6.13
N ASN A 294 10.07 -8.92 -7.07
CA ASN A 294 11.44 -9.25 -7.47
C ASN A 294 12.20 -8.04 -8.02
N THR A 295 11.51 -7.11 -8.68
CA THR A 295 12.14 -5.88 -9.18
C THR A 295 12.80 -5.10 -8.05
N ASP A 296 12.09 -4.91 -6.95
CA ASP A 296 12.59 -4.18 -5.78
C ASP A 296 13.73 -4.92 -5.09
N TYR A 297 13.62 -6.24 -4.96
CA TYR A 297 14.68 -7.06 -4.38
C TYR A 297 15.92 -7.07 -5.24
N GLN A 298 15.80 -7.20 -6.56
CA GLN A 298 16.94 -7.17 -7.48
C GLN A 298 17.64 -5.81 -7.47
N MET A 299 16.88 -4.72 -7.45
CA MET A 299 17.44 -3.37 -7.38
C MET A 299 18.31 -3.19 -6.13
N THR A 300 17.80 -3.59 -4.97
CA THR A 300 18.54 -3.46 -3.71
C THR A 300 19.74 -4.40 -3.66
N LYS A 301 19.62 -5.60 -4.21
CA LYS A 301 20.72 -6.57 -4.27
C LYS A 301 21.84 -6.11 -5.19
N GLN A 302 21.50 -5.74 -6.43
CA GLN A 302 22.49 -5.42 -7.47
C GLN A 302 23.09 -4.03 -7.29
N ASP A 303 22.28 -3.04 -6.95
CA ASP A 303 22.69 -1.64 -6.95
C ASP A 303 23.06 -1.11 -5.56
N MET A 304 22.64 -1.76 -4.49
CA MET A 304 22.76 -1.24 -3.13
C MET A 304 23.44 -2.21 -2.14
N GLY A 305 23.93 -3.33 -2.65
CA GLY A 305 24.71 -4.27 -1.83
C GLY A 305 23.93 -5.03 -0.77
N PHE A 306 22.63 -5.22 -0.95
CA PHE A 306 21.81 -6.01 -0.01
C PHE A 306 22.18 -7.49 -0.11
N THR A 307 22.22 -8.14 1.05
CA THR A 307 22.56 -9.57 1.18
C THR A 307 21.32 -10.39 1.51
N GLU A 308 21.42 -11.72 1.33
CA GLU A 308 20.35 -12.64 1.74
C GLU A 308 20.03 -12.50 3.24
N GLU A 309 21.05 -12.29 4.06
CA GLU A 309 20.84 -12.11 5.51
C GLU A 309 20.02 -10.85 5.79
N GLU A 310 20.25 -9.76 5.04
CA GLU A 310 19.46 -8.55 5.20
C GLU A 310 18.04 -8.76 4.71
N PHE A 311 17.83 -9.49 3.60
CA PHE A 311 16.48 -9.82 3.13
C PHE A 311 15.69 -10.64 4.17
N LYS A 312 16.34 -11.59 4.82
CA LYS A 312 15.70 -12.36 5.91
C LYS A 312 15.34 -11.43 7.07
N ARG A 313 16.26 -10.57 7.48
CA ARG A 313 16.04 -9.63 8.58
C ARG A 313 14.86 -8.70 8.30
N LEU A 314 14.82 -8.08 7.11
CA LEU A 314 13.76 -7.13 6.79
C LEU A 314 12.38 -7.82 6.69
N ASN A 315 12.33 -9.06 6.21
CA ASN A 315 11.07 -9.80 6.16
C ASN A 315 10.57 -10.21 7.55
N ILE A 316 11.46 -10.59 8.44
CA ILE A 316 11.12 -10.85 9.85
C ILE A 316 10.57 -9.57 10.50
N ASN A 317 11.23 -8.44 10.27
CA ASN A 317 10.77 -7.15 10.79
C ASN A 317 9.43 -6.72 10.18
N ALA A 318 9.21 -6.98 8.90
CA ALA A 318 7.92 -6.72 8.24
C ALA A 318 6.81 -7.54 8.91
N ALA A 319 7.05 -8.82 9.17
CA ALA A 319 6.07 -9.68 9.86
C ALA A 319 5.77 -9.17 11.26
N LYS A 320 6.81 -8.78 12.02
CA LYS A 320 6.64 -8.20 13.37
C LYS A 320 5.86 -6.89 13.35
N SER A 321 5.98 -6.12 12.28
CA SER A 321 5.34 -4.81 12.11
C SER A 321 3.99 -4.91 11.38
N SER A 322 3.58 -6.11 10.98
CA SER A 322 2.28 -6.33 10.36
C SER A 322 1.15 -5.98 11.34
N PHE A 323 -0.03 -5.72 10.79
CA PHE A 323 -1.21 -5.41 11.59
C PHE A 323 -2.04 -6.65 11.95
N LEU A 324 -1.44 -7.83 11.84
CA LEU A 324 -2.07 -9.07 12.28
C LEU A 324 -2.23 -9.11 13.81
N PRO A 325 -3.28 -9.79 14.31
CA PRO A 325 -3.35 -10.13 15.73
C PRO A 325 -2.14 -10.98 16.16
N GLU A 326 -1.77 -10.93 17.42
CA GLU A 326 -0.54 -11.55 17.94
C GLU A 326 -0.43 -13.05 17.60
N GLY A 327 -1.53 -13.82 17.72
CA GLY A 327 -1.49 -15.25 17.39
C GLY A 327 -1.16 -15.51 15.93
N GLU A 328 -1.78 -14.78 15.01
CA GLU A 328 -1.53 -14.89 13.58
C GLU A 328 -0.15 -14.37 13.20
N LYS A 329 0.31 -13.32 13.87
CA LYS A 329 1.67 -12.78 13.69
C LYS A 329 2.72 -13.82 14.09
N THR A 330 2.51 -14.51 15.20
CA THR A 330 3.37 -15.61 15.66
C THR A 330 3.44 -16.74 14.62
N GLU A 331 2.30 -17.12 14.06
CA GLU A 331 2.25 -18.15 13.01
C GLU A 331 3.06 -17.71 11.78
N LEU A 332 2.92 -16.46 11.37
CA LEU A 332 3.68 -15.91 10.24
C LEU A 332 5.18 -15.92 10.51
N LEU A 333 5.59 -15.50 11.71
CA LEU A 333 7.00 -15.51 12.09
C LEU A 333 7.58 -16.92 12.11
N ASP A 334 6.83 -17.89 12.61
CA ASP A 334 7.27 -19.31 12.63
C ASP A 334 7.42 -19.85 11.20
N LEU A 335 6.49 -19.49 10.31
CA LEU A 335 6.57 -19.86 8.89
C LEU A 335 7.85 -19.30 8.24
N LEU A 336 8.15 -18.02 8.48
CA LEU A 336 9.34 -17.38 7.93
C LEU A 336 10.63 -17.99 8.48
N CYS A 337 10.71 -18.20 9.78
CA CYS A 337 11.88 -18.83 10.40
C CYS A 337 12.14 -20.21 9.82
N LYS A 338 11.09 -21.00 9.65
CA LYS A 338 11.21 -22.33 9.03
C LYS A 338 11.70 -22.23 7.58
N ALA A 339 11.12 -21.33 6.80
CA ALA A 339 11.52 -21.11 5.40
C ALA A 339 12.97 -20.65 5.27
N TYR A 340 13.45 -19.88 6.23
CA TYR A 340 14.82 -19.33 6.23
C TYR A 340 15.85 -20.23 6.89
N GLY A 341 15.45 -21.41 7.39
CA GLY A 341 16.35 -22.29 8.12
C GLY A 341 16.84 -21.70 9.43
N MET A 342 16.06 -20.81 10.04
CA MET A 342 16.36 -20.17 11.31
C MET A 342 15.67 -20.94 12.45
N PRO A 343 16.25 -20.93 13.68
CA PRO A 343 15.53 -21.49 14.81
C PRO A 343 14.26 -20.68 15.09
N PRO A 344 13.20 -21.30 15.65
CA PRO A 344 12.01 -20.56 16.01
C PRO A 344 12.37 -19.38 16.93
N LEU A 345 11.70 -18.26 16.73
CA LEU A 345 11.85 -17.15 17.66
C LEU A 345 11.34 -17.59 19.02
N ALA A 346 12.01 -17.15 20.07
CA ALA A 346 11.62 -17.47 21.44
C ALA A 346 10.22 -16.92 21.74
N SER A 347 9.70 -17.18 22.95
CA SER A 347 8.36 -16.75 23.37
C SER A 347 8.06 -15.28 23.02
N ALA A 348 6.79 -14.90 23.00
CA ALA A 348 6.35 -13.53 22.72
C ALA A 348 7.08 -12.49 23.58
N GLU A 349 7.50 -12.84 24.78
CA GLU A 349 8.28 -11.96 25.68
C GLU A 349 9.68 -11.70 25.17
N GLN A 350 10.22 -12.56 24.33
CA GLN A 350 11.55 -12.43 23.74
C GLN A 350 11.49 -11.98 22.28
N ARG A 351 10.31 -11.80 21.74
CA ARG A 351 10.07 -11.28 20.40
C ARG A 351 9.88 -9.77 20.49
N PRO A 352 10.87 -8.99 20.06
CA PRO A 352 10.79 -7.54 20.18
C PRO A 352 9.62 -6.94 19.40
#